data_853cc96a55cc28c46fd2339719139483
#
_entry.id   853cc96a55cc28c46fd2339719139483
#
_cell.length_a   1.000
_cell.length_b   1.000
_cell.length_c   1.000
_cell.angle_alpha   90.00
_cell.angle_beta   90.00
_cell.angle_gamma   90.00
#
_symmetry.space_group_name_H-M   'P 1'
#
loop_
_entity.id
_entity.type
_entity.pdbx_description
1 polymer ?
#
loop_
_entity_poly.entity_id
_entity_poly.type
_entity_poly.pdbx_seq_one_letter_code
_entity_poly.pdbx_strand_id
1 'polypeptide(L)'
;MTRDLRLVPVAVGTWAVALACVLWPVLTGFAAIGSWCAAGAALACAFVTRRGALTAVACAAAAIAASSVWFALPARDAAADALDGRVTAVVVTVTTKVEPTIGGVRFSGSAQIDGATARVSVRLTGGEAPDGLDLGARVSVTGGGEPTDPGESAAVIVFARSAEVVRRPPHVFGLASALRHGFVDEVIRGLPDPGGGLLPGLSVGETSAVSDELDAQMKASSLSHLTAVSGSNCSLVVGLAYGACALCGLGRRTRIVVATAVLAGFVVLVTPEASVIRAAAMSAIGMFALLLGRRGAGIAVLALAVTVLVIADPWISTSFGFLLSASATGALLLLAEPLARGLGRWMPRALALGIAVPLSAQLVCGPIIVLFAPEVALYGVVANMIAGPGAPLATVLGLVACLAQPVPPLALGAAALAWLPSAWIAQTAETFAALPAARLGWSQGWLGFTLLTLVGAACVIVACRLRPRWLRRVATTALAVLVGTGTGMVTLSGVAGPLTAPRDWSIALCDVGQGDAILLRSAGHTAIVDTGPDVRALETCLSRLGVDDIDVAFLTHFDADHVTGVPALAGRAHTIIHGPASEPGELAD
;
A
#
# COMPACT_ATOMS: atom_id res chain seq x y z
N MET A 1 -31.85 -6.29 1.84
CA MET A 1 -31.44 -5.41 2.94
C MET A 1 -31.28 -4.01 2.38
N THR A 2 -32.00 -3.03 2.87
CA THR A 2 -31.82 -1.60 2.50
C THR A 2 -30.49 -1.13 3.06
N ARG A 3 -29.63 -0.62 2.17
CA ARG A 3 -28.33 -0.08 2.55
C ARG A 3 -28.52 1.28 3.21
N ASP A 4 -28.01 1.47 4.43
CA ASP A 4 -28.06 2.76 5.10
C ASP A 4 -26.91 3.65 4.58
N LEU A 5 -27.24 4.58 3.67
CA LEU A 5 -26.30 5.52 3.04
C LEU A 5 -26.30 6.89 3.72
N ARG A 6 -27.02 7.08 4.84
CA ARG A 6 -27.24 8.41 5.45
C ARG A 6 -25.96 9.10 5.90
N LEU A 7 -24.94 8.34 6.34
CA LEU A 7 -23.67 8.88 6.80
C LEU A 7 -22.65 9.10 5.67
N VAL A 8 -22.90 8.59 4.45
CA VAL A 8 -21.98 8.77 3.33
C VAL A 8 -21.75 10.24 2.97
N PRO A 9 -22.80 11.10 2.87
CA PRO A 9 -22.58 12.53 2.64
C PRO A 9 -21.77 13.23 3.73
N VAL A 10 -21.90 12.76 5.00
CA VAL A 10 -21.11 13.27 6.13
C VAL A 10 -19.63 12.97 5.90
N ALA A 11 -19.30 11.70 5.61
CA ALA A 11 -17.93 11.27 5.38
C ALA A 11 -17.29 11.99 4.16
N VAL A 12 -18.01 12.02 3.04
CA VAL A 12 -17.53 12.67 1.81
C VAL A 12 -17.33 14.18 2.02
N GLY A 13 -18.29 14.84 2.66
CA GLY A 13 -18.20 16.29 2.93
C GLY A 13 -17.04 16.62 3.89
N THR A 14 -16.88 15.85 4.98
CA THR A 14 -15.76 16.02 5.92
C THR A 14 -14.43 15.81 5.22
N TRP A 15 -14.32 14.75 4.41
CA TRP A 15 -13.09 14.46 3.63
C TRP A 15 -12.77 15.60 2.66
N ALA A 16 -13.75 16.03 1.86
CA ALA A 16 -13.54 17.08 0.87
C ALA A 16 -13.09 18.41 1.51
N VAL A 17 -13.69 18.79 2.64
CA VAL A 17 -13.29 20.01 3.37
C VAL A 17 -11.89 19.85 3.99
N ALA A 18 -11.59 18.71 4.61
CA ALA A 18 -10.25 18.44 5.15
C ALA A 18 -9.18 18.48 4.04
N LEU A 19 -9.43 17.80 2.92
CA LEU A 19 -8.54 17.79 1.75
C LEU A 19 -8.30 19.21 1.21
N ALA A 20 -9.35 20.02 1.06
CA ALA A 20 -9.23 21.39 0.62
C ALA A 20 -8.40 22.24 1.60
N CYS A 21 -8.64 22.12 2.90
CA CYS A 21 -7.90 22.85 3.92
C CYS A 21 -6.41 22.46 3.99
N VAL A 22 -6.12 21.19 3.79
CA VAL A 22 -4.74 20.68 3.80
C VAL A 22 -3.97 21.09 2.56
N LEU A 23 -4.59 21.03 1.36
CA LEU A 23 -3.94 21.41 0.10
C LEU A 23 -3.85 22.93 -0.09
N TRP A 24 -4.80 23.69 0.45
CA TRP A 24 -4.85 25.15 0.35
C TRP A 24 -4.98 25.80 1.74
N PRO A 25 -3.87 25.89 2.50
CA PRO A 25 -3.87 26.42 3.87
C PRO A 25 -4.51 27.79 4.03
N VAL A 26 -4.40 28.65 3.01
CA VAL A 26 -5.01 30.01 2.98
C VAL A 26 -6.54 29.97 3.12
N LEU A 27 -7.19 28.92 2.65
CA LEU A 27 -8.65 28.76 2.72
C LEU A 27 -9.14 28.25 4.07
N THR A 28 -8.25 27.74 4.93
CA THR A 28 -8.61 26.99 6.12
C THR A 28 -9.43 27.80 7.12
N GLY A 29 -9.05 29.06 7.38
CA GLY A 29 -9.81 29.94 8.28
C GLY A 29 -11.24 30.23 7.77
N PHE A 30 -11.38 30.50 6.46
CA PHE A 30 -12.70 30.71 5.85
C PHE A 30 -13.54 29.43 5.87
N ALA A 31 -12.93 28.28 5.58
CA ALA A 31 -13.60 26.98 5.61
C ALA A 31 -14.09 26.62 7.03
N ALA A 32 -13.27 26.86 8.06
CA ALA A 32 -13.64 26.62 9.45
C ALA A 32 -14.84 27.49 9.86
N ILE A 33 -14.73 28.81 9.67
CA ILE A 33 -15.80 29.76 10.04
C ILE A 33 -17.08 29.46 9.25
N GLY A 34 -16.97 29.30 7.92
CA GLY A 34 -18.11 29.00 7.06
C GLY A 34 -18.81 27.69 7.42
N SER A 35 -18.03 26.64 7.74
CA SER A 35 -18.59 25.36 8.14
C SER A 35 -19.28 25.43 9.52
N TRP A 36 -18.74 26.20 10.48
CA TRP A 36 -19.39 26.42 11.77
C TRP A 36 -20.69 27.24 11.63
N CYS A 37 -20.70 28.30 10.79
CA CYS A 37 -21.91 29.05 10.49
C CYS A 37 -22.98 28.16 9.83
N ALA A 38 -22.58 27.31 8.87
CA ALA A 38 -23.47 26.36 8.23
C ALA A 38 -24.01 25.31 9.21
N ALA A 39 -23.19 24.83 10.14
CA ALA A 39 -23.61 23.90 11.19
C ALA A 39 -24.65 24.54 12.11
N GLY A 40 -24.42 25.79 12.54
CA GLY A 40 -25.37 26.55 13.36
C GLY A 40 -26.70 26.79 12.64
N ALA A 41 -26.66 27.24 11.38
CA ALA A 41 -27.85 27.43 10.55
C ALA A 41 -28.64 26.13 10.33
N ALA A 42 -27.94 25.02 10.03
CA ALA A 42 -28.54 23.71 9.86
C ALA A 42 -29.15 23.18 11.16
N LEU A 43 -28.51 23.43 12.30
CA LEU A 43 -29.03 23.07 13.61
C LEU A 43 -30.29 23.87 13.95
N ALA A 44 -30.29 25.18 13.73
CA ALA A 44 -31.47 26.02 13.91
C ALA A 44 -32.63 25.58 13.00
N CYS A 45 -32.35 25.27 11.73
CA CYS A 45 -33.33 24.71 10.82
C CYS A 45 -33.88 23.35 11.31
N ALA A 46 -33.00 22.50 11.83
CA ALA A 46 -33.40 21.20 12.38
C ALA A 46 -34.33 21.35 13.60
N PHE A 47 -34.09 22.33 14.44
CA PHE A 47 -34.95 22.66 15.60
C PHE A 47 -36.34 23.10 15.15
N VAL A 48 -36.43 23.99 14.16
CA VAL A 48 -37.68 24.53 13.66
C VAL A 48 -38.48 23.52 12.83
N THR A 49 -37.80 22.86 11.89
CA THR A 49 -38.47 21.99 10.89
C THR A 49 -38.47 20.52 11.25
N ARG A 50 -37.78 20.11 12.32
CA ARG A 50 -37.44 18.71 12.69
C ARG A 50 -36.75 17.94 11.52
N ARG A 51 -36.15 18.66 10.58
CA ARG A 51 -35.41 18.14 9.41
C ARG A 51 -34.01 18.76 9.40
N GLY A 52 -33.03 18.08 8.76
CA GLY A 52 -31.68 18.64 8.59
C GLY A 52 -30.67 18.27 9.69
N ALA A 53 -31.01 17.41 10.64
CA ALA A 53 -30.07 16.96 11.69
C ALA A 53 -28.79 16.35 11.10
N LEU A 54 -28.88 15.57 10.02
CA LEU A 54 -27.72 15.00 9.32
C LEU A 54 -26.85 16.09 8.64
N THR A 55 -27.47 17.13 8.11
CA THR A 55 -26.75 18.27 7.54
C THR A 55 -25.97 19.02 8.62
N ALA A 56 -26.59 19.24 9.78
CA ALA A 56 -25.91 19.85 10.92
C ALA A 56 -24.70 19.02 11.37
N VAL A 57 -24.85 17.69 11.46
CA VAL A 57 -23.75 16.78 11.79
C VAL A 57 -22.64 16.83 10.72
N ALA A 58 -22.99 16.86 9.42
CA ALA A 58 -22.02 16.95 8.34
C ALA A 58 -21.21 18.25 8.40
N CYS A 59 -21.91 19.40 8.57
CA CYS A 59 -21.26 20.70 8.70
C CYS A 59 -20.40 20.78 9.96
N ALA A 60 -20.85 20.24 11.08
CA ALA A 60 -20.08 20.21 12.33
C ALA A 60 -18.80 19.34 12.19
N ALA A 61 -18.91 18.16 11.57
CA ALA A 61 -17.76 17.29 11.31
C ALA A 61 -16.74 17.98 10.40
N ALA A 62 -17.20 18.63 9.32
CA ALA A 62 -16.35 19.42 8.43
C ALA A 62 -15.69 20.61 9.16
N ALA A 63 -16.47 21.30 10.02
CA ALA A 63 -15.97 22.42 10.81
C ALA A 63 -14.88 22.00 11.79
N ILE A 64 -15.05 20.86 12.47
CA ILE A 64 -14.04 20.31 13.39
C ILE A 64 -12.77 19.97 12.60
N ALA A 65 -12.88 19.28 11.45
CA ALA A 65 -11.72 18.94 10.61
C ALA A 65 -10.97 20.19 10.13
N ALA A 66 -11.69 21.22 9.62
CA ALA A 66 -11.08 22.47 9.21
C ALA A 66 -10.42 23.22 10.38
N SER A 67 -11.06 23.23 11.56
CA SER A 67 -10.49 23.84 12.77
C SER A 67 -9.22 23.13 13.22
N SER A 68 -9.18 21.78 13.12
CA SER A 68 -8.00 20.99 13.46
C SER A 68 -6.79 21.36 12.59
N VAL A 69 -7.02 21.57 11.28
CA VAL A 69 -5.97 22.06 10.36
C VAL A 69 -5.55 23.47 10.77
N TRP A 70 -6.51 24.37 10.96
CA TRP A 70 -6.23 25.79 11.28
C TRP A 70 -5.36 25.94 12.52
N PHE A 71 -5.67 25.20 13.59
CA PHE A 71 -4.87 25.24 14.82
C PHE A 71 -3.51 24.55 14.71
N ALA A 72 -3.33 23.63 13.75
CA ALA A 72 -2.06 22.97 13.52
C ALA A 72 -1.09 23.78 12.64
N LEU A 73 -1.58 24.66 11.75
CA LEU A 73 -0.75 25.43 10.81
C LEU A 73 0.34 26.26 11.51
N PRO A 74 0.09 27.06 12.56
CA PRO A 74 1.15 27.87 13.19
C PRO A 74 2.32 27.04 13.73
N ALA A 75 2.03 25.86 14.27
CA ALA A 75 3.07 24.96 14.76
C ALA A 75 3.88 24.32 13.61
N ARG A 76 3.25 24.05 12.47
CA ARG A 76 3.93 23.55 11.26
C ARG A 76 4.83 24.63 10.65
N ASP A 77 4.33 25.86 10.52
CA ASP A 77 5.07 26.99 9.97
C ASP A 77 6.28 27.32 10.85
N ALA A 78 6.08 27.38 12.18
CA ALA A 78 7.18 27.61 13.13
C ALA A 78 8.25 26.50 13.05
N ALA A 79 7.85 25.24 12.88
CA ALA A 79 8.82 24.15 12.73
C ALA A 79 9.56 24.22 11.39
N ALA A 80 8.88 24.61 10.31
CA ALA A 80 9.49 24.85 9.03
C ALA A 80 10.53 25.98 9.11
N ASP A 81 10.14 27.13 9.63
CA ASP A 81 11.03 28.30 9.76
C ASP A 81 12.26 28.04 10.67
N ALA A 82 12.08 27.23 11.72
CA ALA A 82 13.15 26.91 12.66
C ALA A 82 14.21 25.96 12.07
N LEU A 83 13.82 25.06 11.16
CA LEU A 83 14.68 24.00 10.63
C LEU A 83 15.14 24.24 9.19
N ASP A 84 14.49 25.14 8.45
CA ASP A 84 14.81 25.38 7.04
C ASP A 84 16.26 25.79 6.85
N GLY A 85 16.99 25.00 6.04
CA GLY A 85 18.40 25.21 5.68
C GLY A 85 19.38 25.14 6.87
N ARG A 86 18.94 24.76 8.08
CA ARG A 86 19.79 24.72 9.28
C ARG A 86 20.12 23.29 9.66
N VAL A 87 21.39 23.06 9.97
CA VAL A 87 21.84 21.81 10.60
C VAL A 87 21.70 21.97 12.12
N THR A 88 20.78 21.24 12.71
CA THR A 88 20.49 21.30 14.14
C THR A 88 20.20 19.92 14.71
N ALA A 89 20.33 19.79 16.03
CA ALA A 89 19.93 18.58 16.73
C ALA A 89 18.46 18.71 17.18
N VAL A 90 17.64 17.74 16.78
CA VAL A 90 16.21 17.69 17.12
C VAL A 90 15.89 16.39 17.82
N VAL A 91 15.16 16.46 18.95
CA VAL A 91 14.67 15.26 19.64
C VAL A 91 13.29 14.88 19.08
N VAL A 92 13.25 13.74 18.44
CA VAL A 92 12.06 13.18 17.80
C VAL A 92 11.54 11.99 18.60
N THR A 93 10.25 11.95 18.90
CA THR A 93 9.58 10.76 19.42
C THR A 93 9.02 9.99 18.23
N VAL A 94 9.52 8.79 17.98
CA VAL A 94 9.14 7.94 16.84
C VAL A 94 7.67 7.53 16.96
N THR A 95 6.88 7.80 15.91
CA THR A 95 5.44 7.50 15.87
C THR A 95 5.04 6.55 14.75
N THR A 96 5.96 6.26 13.82
CA THR A 96 5.74 5.29 12.73
C THR A 96 6.76 4.16 12.81
N LYS A 97 6.56 3.12 12.01
CA LYS A 97 7.55 2.08 11.78
C LYS A 97 8.84 2.68 11.21
N VAL A 98 9.97 2.11 11.59
CA VAL A 98 11.27 2.39 10.99
C VAL A 98 11.39 1.55 9.73
N GLU A 99 11.51 2.19 8.58
CA GLU A 99 11.59 1.54 7.28
C GLU A 99 13.03 1.61 6.76
N PRO A 100 13.61 0.49 6.30
CA PRO A 100 14.89 0.53 5.61
C PRO A 100 14.73 1.29 4.27
N THR A 101 15.78 2.03 3.90
CA THR A 101 15.90 2.73 2.61
C THR A 101 17.29 2.50 2.06
N ILE A 102 17.50 2.79 0.77
CA ILE A 102 18.84 2.71 0.17
C ILE A 102 19.79 3.61 0.96
N GLY A 103 20.77 2.99 1.62
CA GLY A 103 21.79 3.69 2.40
C GLY A 103 21.35 4.18 3.80
N GLY A 104 20.25 3.66 4.38
CA GLY A 104 19.85 4.06 5.73
C GLY A 104 18.43 3.68 6.13
N VAL A 105 17.81 4.49 6.97
CA VAL A 105 16.44 4.26 7.46
C VAL A 105 15.59 5.53 7.42
N ARG A 106 14.28 5.33 7.27
CA ARG A 106 13.28 6.39 7.32
C ARG A 106 12.26 6.12 8.42
N PHE A 107 11.89 7.15 9.15
CA PHE A 107 10.79 7.11 10.13
C PHE A 107 10.15 8.49 10.29
N SER A 108 8.93 8.52 10.81
CA SER A 108 8.28 9.79 11.18
C SER A 108 8.03 9.83 12.68
N GLY A 109 7.98 11.04 13.21
CA GLY A 109 7.77 11.24 14.62
C GLY A 109 7.24 12.63 14.95
N SER A 110 7.05 12.88 16.23
CA SER A 110 6.72 14.19 16.76
C SER A 110 7.96 14.82 17.43
N ALA A 111 8.25 16.06 17.08
CA ALA A 111 9.32 16.86 17.67
C ALA A 111 8.74 18.10 18.34
N GLN A 112 9.35 18.51 19.44
CA GLN A 112 9.04 19.79 20.08
C GLN A 112 10.06 20.82 19.59
N ILE A 113 9.60 21.80 18.81
CA ILE A 113 10.43 22.82 18.17
C ILE A 113 9.87 24.18 18.61
N ASP A 114 10.70 25.01 19.25
CA ASP A 114 10.33 26.33 19.79
C ASP A 114 9.03 26.33 20.63
N GLY A 115 8.84 25.26 21.43
CA GLY A 115 7.67 25.11 22.31
C GLY A 115 6.41 24.58 21.63
N ALA A 116 6.40 24.43 20.30
CA ALA A 116 5.32 23.83 19.54
C ALA A 116 5.64 22.38 19.17
N THR A 117 4.61 21.52 19.12
CA THR A 117 4.76 20.12 18.67
C THR A 117 4.40 20.01 17.19
N ALA A 118 5.37 19.60 16.38
CA ALA A 118 5.19 19.35 14.96
C ALA A 118 5.53 17.91 14.59
N ARG A 119 4.92 17.40 13.52
CA ARG A 119 5.31 16.12 12.91
C ARG A 119 6.51 16.34 11.99
N VAL A 120 7.52 15.49 12.13
CA VAL A 120 8.72 15.49 11.30
C VAL A 120 8.92 14.11 10.69
N SER A 121 9.42 14.09 9.45
CA SER A 121 9.92 12.87 8.80
C SER A 121 11.45 12.90 8.87
N VAL A 122 12.06 11.80 9.26
CA VAL A 122 13.52 11.68 9.36
C VAL A 122 14.01 10.69 8.32
N ARG A 123 15.00 11.08 7.54
CA ARG A 123 15.81 10.21 6.68
C ARG A 123 17.22 10.18 7.24
N LEU A 124 17.59 9.07 7.83
CA LEU A 124 18.95 8.85 8.34
C LEU A 124 19.75 8.20 7.21
N THR A 125 20.81 8.86 6.76
CA THR A 125 21.70 8.37 5.70
C THR A 125 23.10 8.15 6.26
N GLY A 126 23.78 7.08 5.83
CA GLY A 126 25.21 6.87 6.12
C GLY A 126 25.52 6.13 7.41
N GLY A 127 24.65 5.22 7.89
CA GLY A 127 24.95 4.38 9.07
C GLY A 127 23.89 3.32 9.33
N GLU A 128 24.25 2.33 10.13
CA GLU A 128 23.28 1.40 10.68
C GLU A 128 22.30 2.12 11.62
N ALA A 129 21.06 1.64 11.64
CA ALA A 129 20.07 2.16 12.58
C ALA A 129 20.57 1.97 14.01
N PRO A 130 20.55 3.01 14.88
CA PRO A 130 21.03 2.86 16.24
C PRO A 130 20.18 1.86 17.03
N ASP A 131 20.81 1.06 17.87
CA ASP A 131 20.15 0.07 18.71
C ASP A 131 19.01 0.65 19.52
N GLY A 132 17.81 0.07 19.41
CA GLY A 132 16.62 0.53 20.12
C GLY A 132 15.85 1.64 19.41
N LEU A 133 16.17 1.95 18.15
CA LEU A 133 15.36 2.79 17.28
C LEU A 133 14.10 2.02 16.86
N ASP A 134 12.99 2.30 17.51
CA ASP A 134 11.69 1.73 17.17
C ASP A 134 10.56 2.64 17.69
N LEU A 135 9.31 2.26 17.40
CA LEU A 135 8.12 3.00 17.80
C LEU A 135 8.12 3.38 19.29
N GLY A 136 7.93 4.65 19.57
CA GLY A 136 7.93 5.21 20.93
C GLY A 136 9.32 5.55 21.49
N ALA A 137 10.41 5.26 20.78
CA ALA A 137 11.74 5.72 21.14
C ALA A 137 11.84 7.25 21.02
N ARG A 138 12.66 7.87 21.89
CA ARG A 138 13.07 9.27 21.73
C ARG A 138 14.48 9.29 21.18
N VAL A 139 14.66 9.91 20.04
CA VAL A 139 15.90 9.90 19.27
C VAL A 139 16.35 11.34 19.05
N SER A 140 17.59 11.66 19.38
CA SER A 140 18.22 12.89 18.96
C SER A 140 18.81 12.70 17.58
N VAL A 141 18.32 13.46 16.61
CA VAL A 141 18.82 13.43 15.23
C VAL A 141 19.50 14.74 14.91
N THR A 142 20.65 14.68 14.24
CA THR A 142 21.37 15.87 13.80
C THR A 142 21.41 15.89 12.28
N GLY A 143 20.84 16.94 11.68
CA GLY A 143 20.74 17.02 10.23
C GLY A 143 20.17 18.34 9.74
N GLY A 144 20.07 18.48 8.43
CA GLY A 144 19.41 19.60 7.74
C GLY A 144 17.92 19.35 7.58
N GLY A 145 17.11 20.37 7.87
CA GLY A 145 15.67 20.32 7.66
C GLY A 145 15.27 20.96 6.35
N GLU A 146 14.26 20.38 5.69
CA GLU A 146 13.57 20.95 4.51
C GLU A 146 12.07 20.97 4.76
N PRO A 147 11.40 22.12 4.56
CA PRO A 147 9.95 22.21 4.65
C PRO A 147 9.27 21.26 3.64
N THR A 148 8.14 20.71 4.01
CA THR A 148 7.35 19.84 3.12
C THR A 148 6.20 20.60 2.46
N ASP A 149 5.66 20.03 1.39
CA ASP A 149 4.44 20.53 0.77
C ASP A 149 3.24 20.47 1.74
N PRO A 150 2.26 21.37 1.60
CA PRO A 150 1.09 21.42 2.49
C PRO A 150 0.33 20.09 2.62
N GLY A 151 0.33 19.26 1.57
CA GLY A 151 -0.33 17.95 1.54
C GLY A 151 0.35 16.88 2.38
N GLU A 152 1.62 17.07 2.73
CA GLU A 152 2.39 16.09 3.49
C GLU A 152 2.03 16.09 4.97
N SER A 153 2.03 14.91 5.60
CA SER A 153 1.69 14.78 7.02
C SER A 153 2.76 15.36 7.95
N ALA A 154 4.03 15.24 7.59
CA ALA A 154 5.14 15.90 8.28
C ALA A 154 5.20 17.39 7.88
N ALA A 155 5.64 18.24 8.76
CA ALA A 155 5.91 19.66 8.48
C ALA A 155 7.28 19.87 7.84
N VAL A 156 8.24 19.01 8.22
CA VAL A 156 9.65 19.08 7.80
C VAL A 156 10.18 17.68 7.57
N ILE A 157 11.03 17.52 6.56
CA ILE A 157 11.89 16.36 6.40
C ILE A 157 13.27 16.72 6.96
N VAL A 158 13.78 15.90 7.88
CA VAL A 158 15.13 16.05 8.44
C VAL A 158 16.04 15.00 7.79
N PHE A 159 17.01 15.46 7.03
CA PHE A 159 18.09 14.64 6.47
C PHE A 159 19.19 14.49 7.52
N ALA A 160 19.10 13.45 8.32
CA ALA A 160 19.99 13.20 9.45
C ALA A 160 21.24 12.43 9.00
N ARG A 161 22.41 12.88 9.50
CA ARG A 161 23.69 12.19 9.34
C ARG A 161 24.05 11.35 10.56
N SER A 162 23.44 11.65 11.71
CA SER A 162 23.61 10.89 12.95
C SER A 162 22.31 10.86 13.74
N ALA A 163 22.08 9.75 14.40
CA ALA A 163 20.96 9.56 15.30
C ALA A 163 21.43 8.84 16.56
N GLU A 164 20.96 9.28 17.71
CA GLU A 164 21.24 8.68 19.01
C GLU A 164 19.94 8.43 19.77
N VAL A 165 19.75 7.22 20.29
CA VAL A 165 18.57 6.88 21.09
C VAL A 165 18.73 7.45 22.50
N VAL A 166 18.05 8.56 22.78
CA VAL A 166 18.03 9.22 24.10
C VAL A 166 17.20 8.41 25.10
N ARG A 167 16.11 7.81 24.64
CA ARG A 167 15.23 6.97 25.47
C ARG A 167 14.66 5.83 24.66
N ARG A 168 14.83 4.61 25.15
CA ARG A 168 14.25 3.42 24.54
C ARG A 168 12.71 3.44 24.59
N PRO A 169 12.04 2.65 23.71
CA PRO A 169 10.59 2.54 23.71
C PRO A 169 10.02 2.19 25.09
N PRO A 170 8.82 2.68 25.45
CA PRO A 170 8.11 2.26 26.67
C PRO A 170 7.89 0.74 26.69
N HIS A 171 7.77 0.15 27.90
CA HIS A 171 7.70 -1.31 28.10
C HIS A 171 6.79 -2.06 27.12
N VAL A 172 5.61 -1.53 26.82
CA VAL A 172 4.65 -2.19 25.91
C VAL A 172 5.16 -2.23 24.47
N PHE A 173 5.69 -1.11 23.99
CA PHE A 173 6.25 -1.04 22.63
C PHE A 173 7.58 -1.77 22.55
N GLY A 174 8.41 -1.70 23.61
CA GLY A 174 9.67 -2.46 23.69
C GLY A 174 9.43 -3.98 23.67
N LEU A 175 8.39 -4.48 24.35
CA LEU A 175 8.01 -5.89 24.30
C LEU A 175 7.53 -6.29 22.90
N ALA A 176 6.68 -5.47 22.27
CA ALA A 176 6.20 -5.70 20.91
C ALA A 176 7.37 -5.72 19.90
N SER A 177 8.31 -4.78 20.03
CA SER A 177 9.55 -4.72 19.25
C SER A 177 10.39 -5.99 19.42
N ALA A 178 10.66 -6.39 20.66
CA ALA A 178 11.42 -7.60 20.96
C ALA A 178 10.77 -8.87 20.38
N LEU A 179 9.42 -8.97 20.45
CA LEU A 179 8.69 -10.08 19.85
C LEU A 179 8.80 -10.08 18.32
N ARG A 180 8.72 -8.92 17.65
CA ARG A 180 8.86 -8.86 16.18
C ARG A 180 10.26 -9.23 15.73
N HIS A 181 11.29 -8.61 16.30
CA HIS A 181 12.68 -8.90 15.94
C HIS A 181 13.07 -10.33 16.29
N GLY A 182 12.74 -10.81 17.49
CA GLY A 182 12.99 -12.20 17.85
C GLY A 182 12.26 -13.19 16.93
N PHE A 183 11.05 -12.86 16.45
CA PHE A 183 10.33 -13.69 15.49
C PHE A 183 11.09 -13.79 14.16
N VAL A 184 11.59 -12.69 13.63
CA VAL A 184 12.38 -12.69 12.39
C VAL A 184 13.72 -13.39 12.61
N ASP A 185 14.44 -13.01 13.65
CA ASP A 185 15.83 -13.44 13.86
C ASP A 185 15.96 -14.90 14.32
N GLU A 186 15.08 -15.36 15.20
CA GLU A 186 15.21 -16.67 15.84
C GLU A 186 14.30 -17.73 15.23
N VAL A 187 13.15 -17.34 14.68
CA VAL A 187 12.13 -18.28 14.21
C VAL A 187 12.12 -18.39 12.68
N ILE A 188 12.24 -17.29 11.96
CA ILE A 188 12.08 -17.25 10.51
C ILE A 188 13.37 -17.59 9.76
N ARG A 189 14.54 -17.23 10.26
CA ARG A 189 15.84 -17.51 9.59
C ARG A 189 16.07 -18.97 9.21
N GLY A 190 15.39 -19.90 9.87
CA GLY A 190 15.47 -21.34 9.56
C GLY A 190 14.49 -21.81 8.49
N LEU A 191 13.62 -20.95 7.98
CA LEU A 191 12.61 -21.33 6.99
C LEU A 191 13.08 -21.00 5.57
N PRO A 192 12.81 -21.87 4.59
CA PRO A 192 13.21 -21.64 3.20
C PRO A 192 12.49 -20.43 2.59
N ASP A 193 13.24 -19.66 1.77
CA ASP A 193 12.68 -18.60 0.94
C ASP A 193 11.98 -19.20 -0.31
N PRO A 194 11.04 -18.47 -0.93
CA PRO A 194 10.56 -17.11 -0.59
C PRO A 194 9.49 -17.08 0.52
N GLY A 195 9.00 -18.23 0.97
CA GLY A 195 7.93 -18.32 1.97
C GLY A 195 8.35 -17.82 3.36
N GLY A 196 9.62 -18.05 3.74
CA GLY A 196 10.19 -17.59 5.00
C GLY A 196 10.20 -16.07 5.10
N GLY A 197 10.77 -15.40 4.10
CA GLY A 197 10.86 -13.94 4.06
C GLY A 197 9.48 -13.22 4.01
N LEU A 198 8.47 -13.83 3.40
CA LEU A 198 7.12 -13.26 3.31
C LEU A 198 6.32 -13.40 4.62
N LEU A 199 6.56 -14.44 5.42
CA LEU A 199 5.74 -14.76 6.60
C LEU A 199 5.68 -13.67 7.66
N PRO A 200 6.76 -12.94 8.02
CA PRO A 200 6.71 -11.85 8.97
C PRO A 200 5.80 -10.71 8.50
N GLY A 201 5.82 -10.37 7.21
CA GLY A 201 4.91 -9.39 6.60
C GLY A 201 3.45 -9.76 6.76
N LEU A 202 3.09 -11.02 6.46
CA LEU A 202 1.72 -11.54 6.56
C LEU A 202 1.19 -11.57 8.00
N SER A 203 2.05 -11.78 8.99
CA SER A 203 1.65 -12.04 10.38
C SER A 203 1.78 -10.84 11.30
N VAL A 204 2.93 -10.14 11.28
CA VAL A 204 3.25 -9.04 12.19
C VAL A 204 3.60 -7.73 11.48
N GLY A 205 3.47 -7.68 10.14
CA GLY A 205 3.71 -6.46 9.35
C GLY A 205 5.20 -6.13 9.17
N GLU A 206 6.10 -7.09 9.41
CA GLU A 206 7.53 -6.88 9.23
C GLU A 206 7.96 -7.35 7.84
N THR A 207 8.32 -6.38 6.99
CA THR A 207 8.62 -6.62 5.57
C THR A 207 10.11 -6.59 5.25
N SER A 208 10.99 -6.38 6.23
CA SER A 208 12.44 -6.29 6.04
C SER A 208 13.09 -7.58 5.50
N ALA A 209 12.43 -8.72 5.69
CA ALA A 209 12.89 -10.02 5.17
C ALA A 209 12.37 -10.33 3.75
N VAL A 210 11.53 -9.47 3.16
CA VAL A 210 11.02 -9.67 1.79
C VAL A 210 12.08 -9.20 0.80
N SER A 211 12.50 -10.08 -0.12
CA SER A 211 13.44 -9.69 -1.17
C SER A 211 12.80 -8.71 -2.16
N ASP A 212 13.61 -7.84 -2.77
CA ASP A 212 13.14 -6.88 -3.78
C ASP A 212 12.50 -7.59 -4.98
N GLU A 213 13.00 -8.76 -5.35
CA GLU A 213 12.42 -9.58 -6.40
C GLU A 213 11.02 -10.05 -6.05
N LEU A 214 10.82 -10.60 -4.84
CA LEU A 214 9.50 -11.03 -4.37
C LEU A 214 8.54 -9.84 -4.26
N ASP A 215 8.99 -8.68 -3.79
CA ASP A 215 8.18 -7.47 -3.72
C ASP A 215 7.73 -7.02 -5.12
N ALA A 216 8.63 -7.05 -6.12
CA ALA A 216 8.30 -6.75 -7.51
C ALA A 216 7.29 -7.76 -8.09
N GLN A 217 7.42 -9.06 -7.78
CA GLN A 217 6.49 -10.11 -8.20
C GLN A 217 5.11 -9.95 -7.52
N MET A 218 5.08 -9.59 -6.24
CA MET A 218 3.84 -9.31 -5.50
C MET A 218 3.11 -8.07 -6.08
N LYS A 219 3.86 -7.03 -6.48
CA LYS A 219 3.31 -5.86 -7.17
C LYS A 219 2.75 -6.23 -8.55
N ALA A 220 3.49 -7.01 -9.35
CA ALA A 220 3.08 -7.45 -10.69
C ALA A 220 1.82 -8.31 -10.67
N SER A 221 1.65 -9.14 -9.65
CA SER A 221 0.47 -10.01 -9.46
C SER A 221 -0.68 -9.35 -8.70
N SER A 222 -0.55 -8.06 -8.30
CA SER A 222 -1.53 -7.32 -7.47
C SER A 222 -1.77 -7.96 -6.10
N LEU A 223 -0.74 -8.60 -5.53
CA LEU A 223 -0.75 -9.24 -4.22
C LEU A 223 -0.04 -8.42 -3.13
N SER A 224 0.58 -7.29 -3.46
CA SER A 224 1.34 -6.44 -2.53
C SER A 224 0.56 -6.01 -1.29
N HIS A 225 -0.79 -5.92 -1.37
CA HIS A 225 -1.63 -5.64 -0.21
C HIS A 225 -1.66 -6.78 0.83
N LEU A 226 -1.11 -7.96 0.52
CA LEU A 226 -0.94 -9.08 1.46
C LEU A 226 0.40 -9.01 2.20
N THR A 227 1.43 -8.35 1.66
CA THR A 227 2.75 -8.22 2.33
C THR A 227 2.69 -7.37 3.59
N ALA A 228 1.70 -6.47 3.69
CA ALA A 228 1.45 -5.67 4.88
C ALA A 228 0.19 -6.17 5.61
N VAL A 229 0.13 -5.94 6.92
CA VAL A 229 -1.06 -6.30 7.69
C VAL A 229 -2.27 -5.50 7.21
N SER A 230 -3.28 -6.23 6.77
CA SER A 230 -4.48 -5.70 6.15
C SER A 230 -5.65 -5.60 7.14
N GLY A 231 -6.71 -4.87 6.72
CA GLY A 231 -7.95 -4.79 7.48
C GLY A 231 -8.64 -6.13 7.72
N SER A 232 -8.42 -7.11 6.83
CA SER A 232 -8.90 -8.48 7.01
C SER A 232 -8.25 -9.16 8.21
N ASN A 233 -6.96 -8.92 8.47
CA ASN A 233 -6.23 -9.50 9.59
C ASN A 233 -6.78 -8.98 10.94
N CYS A 234 -7.05 -7.67 11.06
CA CYS A 234 -7.72 -7.11 12.23
C CYS A 234 -9.09 -7.76 12.47
N SER A 235 -9.89 -7.90 11.41
CA SER A 235 -11.21 -8.52 11.49
C SER A 235 -11.14 -10.01 11.85
N LEU A 236 -10.13 -10.72 11.36
CA LEU A 236 -9.87 -12.12 11.67
C LEU A 236 -9.50 -12.30 13.14
N VAL A 237 -8.54 -11.53 13.65
CA VAL A 237 -8.09 -11.56 15.06
C VAL A 237 -9.26 -11.25 16.00
N VAL A 238 -10.05 -10.20 15.71
CA VAL A 238 -11.26 -9.86 16.46
C VAL A 238 -12.28 -10.99 16.41
N GLY A 239 -12.51 -11.57 15.23
CA GLY A 239 -13.46 -12.67 15.04
C GLY A 239 -13.07 -13.91 15.82
N LEU A 240 -11.79 -14.28 15.81
CA LEU A 240 -11.25 -15.40 16.58
C LEU A 240 -11.37 -15.16 18.09
N ALA A 241 -10.96 -13.99 18.58
CA ALA A 241 -11.08 -13.64 19.99
C ALA A 241 -12.53 -13.65 20.47
N TYR A 242 -13.43 -13.06 19.67
CA TYR A 242 -14.88 -13.06 19.98
C TYR A 242 -15.44 -14.49 19.96
N GLY A 243 -15.06 -15.30 18.97
CA GLY A 243 -15.48 -16.69 18.84
C GLY A 243 -14.99 -17.57 19.99
N ALA A 244 -13.71 -17.46 20.36
CA ALA A 244 -13.13 -18.17 21.49
C ALA A 244 -13.88 -17.84 22.80
N CYS A 245 -14.14 -16.56 23.07
CA CYS A 245 -14.95 -16.15 24.21
C CYS A 245 -16.39 -16.70 24.15
N ALA A 246 -16.94 -16.88 22.93
CA ALA A 246 -18.27 -17.46 22.76
C ALA A 246 -18.28 -18.95 23.10
N LEU A 247 -17.25 -19.70 22.71
CA LEU A 247 -17.07 -21.11 23.05
C LEU A 247 -16.90 -21.32 24.57
N CYS A 248 -16.23 -20.36 25.25
CA CYS A 248 -16.12 -20.35 26.71
C CYS A 248 -17.41 -19.91 27.44
N GLY A 249 -18.54 -19.69 26.73
CA GLY A 249 -19.80 -19.31 27.34
C GLY A 249 -19.88 -17.88 27.87
N LEU A 250 -18.87 -17.01 27.60
CA LEU A 250 -18.84 -15.64 28.12
C LEU A 250 -19.98 -14.78 27.58
N GLY A 251 -20.44 -13.82 28.37
CA GLY A 251 -21.49 -12.89 27.98
C GLY A 251 -21.10 -11.95 26.85
N ARG A 252 -22.08 -11.44 26.11
CA ARG A 252 -21.85 -10.58 24.93
C ARG A 252 -20.95 -9.37 25.22
N ARG A 253 -21.15 -8.70 26.36
CA ARG A 253 -20.33 -7.53 26.75
C ARG A 253 -18.88 -7.93 26.96
N THR A 254 -18.61 -9.02 27.68
CA THR A 254 -17.27 -9.54 27.92
C THR A 254 -16.57 -9.93 26.63
N ARG A 255 -17.27 -10.60 25.69
CA ARG A 255 -16.72 -10.95 24.37
C ARG A 255 -16.23 -9.72 23.62
N ILE A 256 -16.98 -8.63 23.64
CA ILE A 256 -16.63 -7.39 22.95
C ILE A 256 -15.44 -6.70 23.63
N VAL A 257 -15.45 -6.63 24.97
CA VAL A 257 -14.33 -6.04 25.73
C VAL A 257 -13.03 -6.80 25.46
N VAL A 258 -13.06 -8.15 25.54
CA VAL A 258 -11.89 -8.99 25.28
C VAL A 258 -11.44 -8.85 23.81
N ALA A 259 -12.35 -8.90 22.84
CA ALA A 259 -11.99 -8.74 21.44
C ALA A 259 -11.39 -7.35 21.13
N THR A 260 -11.89 -6.29 21.79
CA THR A 260 -11.32 -4.94 21.67
C THR A 260 -9.92 -4.86 22.30
N ALA A 261 -9.71 -5.49 23.46
CA ALA A 261 -8.40 -5.55 24.10
C ALA A 261 -7.39 -6.34 23.26
N VAL A 262 -7.80 -7.47 22.68
CA VAL A 262 -6.97 -8.27 21.75
C VAL A 262 -6.63 -7.46 20.49
N LEU A 263 -7.59 -6.71 19.94
CA LEU A 263 -7.35 -5.82 18.80
C LEU A 263 -6.33 -4.74 19.15
N ALA A 264 -6.45 -4.11 20.31
CA ALA A 264 -5.48 -3.10 20.77
C ALA A 264 -4.07 -3.70 20.93
N GLY A 265 -3.96 -4.88 21.54
CA GLY A 265 -2.68 -5.61 21.63
C GLY A 265 -2.11 -5.97 20.26
N PHE A 266 -2.94 -6.40 19.33
CA PHE A 266 -2.53 -6.70 17.95
C PHE A 266 -2.03 -5.46 17.22
N VAL A 267 -2.71 -4.31 17.33
CA VAL A 267 -2.26 -3.03 16.74
C VAL A 267 -0.90 -2.60 17.27
N VAL A 268 -0.67 -2.78 18.57
CA VAL A 268 0.64 -2.48 19.19
C VAL A 268 1.73 -3.43 18.68
N LEU A 269 1.40 -4.73 18.57
CA LEU A 269 2.35 -5.74 18.07
C LEU A 269 2.76 -5.48 16.62
N VAL A 270 1.80 -5.17 15.76
CA VAL A 270 2.00 -5.02 14.30
C VAL A 270 2.60 -3.67 13.93
N THR A 271 2.69 -2.72 14.84
CA THR A 271 2.96 -1.31 14.63
C THR A 271 1.75 -0.55 14.06
N PRO A 272 1.40 0.61 14.60
CA PRO A 272 0.23 1.38 14.19
C PRO A 272 0.44 2.12 12.87
N GLU A 273 0.62 1.38 11.79
CA GLU A 273 0.62 1.94 10.44
C GLU A 273 -0.78 2.48 10.08
N ALA A 274 -0.83 3.41 9.13
CA ALA A 274 -2.09 4.03 8.70
C ALA A 274 -3.14 3.00 8.24
N SER A 275 -2.72 1.90 7.61
CA SER A 275 -3.58 0.78 7.20
C SER A 275 -4.19 0.04 8.39
N VAL A 276 -3.38 -0.24 9.40
CA VAL A 276 -3.76 -0.95 10.63
C VAL A 276 -4.67 -0.10 11.50
N ILE A 277 -4.35 1.18 11.69
CA ILE A 277 -5.18 2.14 12.44
C ILE A 277 -6.59 2.25 11.84
N ARG A 278 -6.69 2.35 10.51
CA ARG A 278 -8.00 2.40 9.82
C ARG A 278 -8.80 1.14 10.07
N ALA A 279 -8.18 -0.02 9.90
CA ALA A 279 -8.83 -1.31 10.11
C ALA A 279 -9.27 -1.51 11.57
N ALA A 280 -8.42 -1.11 12.51
CA ALA A 280 -8.74 -1.14 13.94
C ALA A 280 -9.92 -0.23 14.27
N ALA A 281 -9.93 1.01 13.76
CA ALA A 281 -11.04 1.94 13.94
C ALA A 281 -12.35 1.38 13.37
N MET A 282 -12.32 0.83 12.14
CA MET A 282 -13.51 0.22 11.53
C MET A 282 -14.00 -0.99 12.32
N SER A 283 -13.09 -1.84 12.81
CA SER A 283 -13.42 -3.00 13.62
C SER A 283 -14.00 -2.58 14.98
N ALA A 284 -13.42 -1.58 15.63
CA ALA A 284 -13.91 -1.04 16.90
C ALA A 284 -15.32 -0.43 16.77
N ILE A 285 -15.53 0.39 15.73
CA ILE A 285 -16.84 0.99 15.42
C ILE A 285 -17.85 -0.10 15.08
N GLY A 286 -17.44 -1.13 14.33
CA GLY A 286 -18.27 -2.29 14.01
C GLY A 286 -18.71 -3.06 15.26
N MET A 287 -17.78 -3.31 16.19
CA MET A 287 -18.09 -3.94 17.49
C MET A 287 -19.01 -3.07 18.33
N PHE A 288 -18.82 -1.76 18.36
CA PHE A 288 -19.70 -0.83 19.04
C PHE A 288 -21.11 -0.83 18.43
N ALA A 289 -21.21 -0.84 17.09
CA ALA A 289 -22.50 -0.98 16.40
C ALA A 289 -23.20 -2.31 16.75
N LEU A 290 -22.43 -3.39 16.88
CA LEU A 290 -22.97 -4.67 17.38
C LEU A 290 -23.45 -4.55 18.83
N LEU A 291 -22.73 -3.84 19.72
CA LEU A 291 -23.21 -3.58 21.10
C LEU A 291 -24.58 -2.91 21.11
N LEU A 292 -24.78 -1.94 20.22
CA LEU A 292 -26.06 -1.23 20.07
C LEU A 292 -27.16 -2.04 19.34
N GLY A 293 -26.89 -3.31 19.02
CA GLY A 293 -27.86 -4.17 18.34
C GLY A 293 -28.06 -3.90 16.84
N ARG A 294 -27.23 -3.02 16.23
CA ARG A 294 -27.32 -2.67 14.81
C ARG A 294 -26.58 -3.70 13.96
N ARG A 295 -27.32 -4.61 13.34
CA ARG A 295 -26.80 -5.60 12.40
C ARG A 295 -26.93 -5.06 10.96
N GLY A 296 -25.89 -5.25 10.11
CA GLY A 296 -25.94 -4.90 8.70
C GLY A 296 -25.62 -3.43 8.35
N ALA A 297 -25.01 -2.67 9.26
CA ALA A 297 -24.67 -1.27 9.09
C ALA A 297 -23.30 -1.03 8.40
N GLY A 298 -22.78 -1.96 7.59
CA GLY A 298 -21.39 -1.91 7.08
C GLY A 298 -21.01 -0.58 6.43
N ILE A 299 -21.85 -0.02 5.55
CA ILE A 299 -21.56 1.27 4.90
C ILE A 299 -21.62 2.44 5.90
N ALA A 300 -22.57 2.42 6.85
CA ALA A 300 -22.65 3.45 7.87
C ALA A 300 -21.44 3.39 8.84
N VAL A 301 -20.93 2.18 9.15
CA VAL A 301 -19.71 1.96 9.94
C VAL A 301 -18.50 2.49 9.20
N LEU A 302 -18.36 2.20 7.89
CA LEU A 302 -17.29 2.74 7.05
C LEU A 302 -17.33 4.27 7.03
N ALA A 303 -18.49 4.86 6.74
CA ALA A 303 -18.65 6.31 6.68
C ALA A 303 -18.31 6.98 8.03
N LEU A 304 -18.76 6.40 9.14
CA LEU A 304 -18.43 6.90 10.48
C LEU A 304 -16.92 6.78 10.76
N ALA A 305 -16.28 5.65 10.40
CA ALA A 305 -14.85 5.46 10.59
C ALA A 305 -14.03 6.48 9.77
N VAL A 306 -14.39 6.70 8.52
CA VAL A 306 -13.77 7.72 7.66
C VAL A 306 -13.92 9.11 8.29
N THR A 307 -15.12 9.46 8.74
CA THR A 307 -15.37 10.76 9.38
C THR A 307 -14.51 10.96 10.63
N VAL A 308 -14.49 9.97 11.53
CA VAL A 308 -13.72 10.03 12.78
C VAL A 308 -12.21 10.14 12.51
N LEU A 309 -11.70 9.34 11.57
CA LEU A 309 -10.27 9.34 11.24
C LEU A 309 -9.81 10.65 10.59
N VAL A 310 -10.62 11.22 9.67
CA VAL A 310 -10.32 12.52 9.05
C VAL A 310 -10.41 13.67 10.04
N ILE A 311 -11.30 13.59 11.04
CA ILE A 311 -11.35 14.58 12.12
C ILE A 311 -10.12 14.45 13.04
N ALA A 312 -9.71 13.22 13.35
CA ALA A 312 -8.55 12.96 14.23
C ALA A 312 -7.23 13.36 13.57
N ASP A 313 -7.11 13.13 12.28
CA ASP A 313 -5.94 13.49 11.46
C ASP A 313 -6.36 13.96 10.06
N PRO A 314 -6.54 15.27 9.84
CA PRO A 314 -6.95 15.78 8.54
C PRO A 314 -5.97 15.48 7.39
N TRP A 315 -4.66 15.34 7.67
CA TRP A 315 -3.66 15.01 6.66
C TRP A 315 -3.82 13.61 6.08
N ILE A 316 -4.55 12.71 6.75
CA ILE A 316 -4.89 11.41 6.19
C ILE A 316 -5.74 11.54 4.91
N SER A 317 -6.40 12.70 4.70
CA SER A 317 -7.21 12.97 3.51
C SER A 317 -6.41 12.99 2.20
N THR A 318 -5.11 13.30 2.26
CA THR A 318 -4.18 13.29 1.12
C THR A 318 -3.54 11.92 0.89
N SER A 319 -3.65 10.99 1.86
CA SER A 319 -3.01 9.68 1.79
C SER A 319 -3.66 8.76 0.75
N PHE A 320 -2.92 8.38 -0.29
CA PHE A 320 -3.37 7.38 -1.27
C PHE A 320 -3.71 6.05 -0.61
N GLY A 321 -2.94 5.62 0.39
CA GLY A 321 -3.23 4.40 1.15
C GLY A 321 -4.58 4.47 1.87
N PHE A 322 -4.96 5.63 2.41
CA PHE A 322 -6.28 5.83 3.01
C PHE A 322 -7.39 5.80 1.96
N LEU A 323 -7.21 6.49 0.84
CA LEU A 323 -8.15 6.51 -0.27
C LEU A 323 -8.39 5.09 -0.81
N LEU A 324 -7.32 4.33 -1.07
CA LEU A 324 -7.41 2.94 -1.55
C LEU A 324 -8.13 2.02 -0.56
N SER A 325 -7.81 2.11 0.73
CA SER A 325 -8.44 1.26 1.76
C SER A 325 -9.92 1.56 1.95
N ALA A 326 -10.31 2.85 2.00
CA ALA A 326 -11.71 3.26 2.10
C ALA A 326 -12.50 2.85 0.85
N SER A 327 -11.90 3.06 -0.33
CA SER A 327 -12.48 2.70 -1.62
C SER A 327 -12.64 1.19 -1.80
N ALA A 328 -11.61 0.40 -1.44
CA ALA A 328 -11.67 -1.07 -1.47
C ALA A 328 -12.79 -1.62 -0.57
N THR A 329 -12.85 -1.12 0.67
CA THR A 329 -13.91 -1.54 1.61
C THR A 329 -15.29 -1.14 1.10
N GLY A 330 -15.44 0.08 0.57
CA GLY A 330 -16.67 0.54 -0.06
C GLY A 330 -17.06 -0.33 -1.26
N ALA A 331 -16.09 -0.69 -2.11
CA ALA A 331 -16.28 -1.57 -3.26
C ALA A 331 -16.79 -2.96 -2.83
N LEU A 332 -16.17 -3.57 -1.82
CA LEU A 332 -16.60 -4.86 -1.28
C LEU A 332 -18.04 -4.81 -0.76
N LEU A 333 -18.39 -3.77 0.00
CA LEU A 333 -19.73 -3.61 0.55
C LEU A 333 -20.81 -3.32 -0.52
N LEU A 334 -20.43 -2.64 -1.61
CA LEU A 334 -21.36 -2.20 -2.64
C LEU A 334 -21.44 -3.17 -3.83
N LEU A 335 -20.31 -3.72 -4.29
CA LEU A 335 -20.20 -4.44 -5.56
C LEU A 335 -20.06 -5.95 -5.41
N ALA A 336 -19.44 -6.47 -4.34
CA ALA A 336 -19.13 -7.90 -4.26
C ALA A 336 -20.39 -8.80 -4.38
N GLU A 337 -21.46 -8.51 -3.63
CA GLU A 337 -22.68 -9.31 -3.69
C GLU A 337 -23.46 -9.16 -5.03
N PRO A 338 -23.64 -7.97 -5.62
CA PRO A 338 -24.19 -7.84 -6.96
C PRO A 338 -23.40 -8.58 -8.04
N LEU A 339 -22.07 -8.47 -8.00
CA LEU A 339 -21.18 -9.18 -8.95
C LEU A 339 -21.27 -10.70 -8.75
N ALA A 340 -21.21 -11.18 -7.50
CA ALA A 340 -21.35 -12.60 -7.19
C ALA A 340 -22.69 -13.17 -7.66
N ARG A 341 -23.80 -12.42 -7.49
CA ARG A 341 -25.10 -12.83 -8.05
C ARG A 341 -25.14 -12.82 -9.56
N GLY A 342 -24.43 -11.85 -10.19
CA GLY A 342 -24.29 -11.78 -11.64
C GLY A 342 -23.54 -12.99 -12.20
N LEU A 343 -22.37 -13.29 -11.65
CA LEU A 343 -21.50 -14.41 -12.03
C LEU A 343 -22.09 -15.78 -11.66
N GLY A 344 -22.78 -15.87 -10.53
CA GLY A 344 -23.40 -17.12 -10.03
C GLY A 344 -24.47 -17.74 -10.95
N ARG A 345 -24.79 -17.07 -12.08
CA ARG A 345 -25.63 -17.63 -13.14
C ARG A 345 -24.88 -18.62 -14.06
N TRP A 346 -23.54 -18.51 -14.07
CA TRP A 346 -22.68 -19.30 -14.94
C TRP A 346 -21.77 -20.25 -14.19
N MET A 347 -21.62 -20.02 -12.86
CA MET A 347 -20.71 -20.80 -12.03
C MET A 347 -21.27 -20.97 -10.60
N PRO A 348 -20.77 -21.94 -9.81
CA PRO A 348 -21.16 -22.14 -8.42
C PRO A 348 -20.92 -20.87 -7.58
N ARG A 349 -21.80 -20.63 -6.59
CA ARG A 349 -21.77 -19.42 -5.75
C ARG A 349 -20.43 -19.18 -5.06
N ALA A 350 -19.76 -20.25 -4.62
CA ALA A 350 -18.45 -20.15 -3.98
C ALA A 350 -17.41 -19.54 -4.94
N LEU A 351 -17.35 -20.03 -6.19
CA LEU A 351 -16.46 -19.52 -7.23
C LEU A 351 -16.83 -18.08 -7.63
N ALA A 352 -18.13 -17.82 -7.77
CA ALA A 352 -18.62 -16.48 -8.08
C ALA A 352 -18.23 -15.44 -6.99
N LEU A 353 -18.27 -15.80 -5.70
CA LEU A 353 -17.80 -14.98 -4.60
C LEU A 353 -16.28 -14.83 -4.61
N GLY A 354 -15.55 -15.92 -4.85
CA GLY A 354 -14.08 -15.91 -4.96
C GLY A 354 -13.57 -14.94 -6.01
N ILE A 355 -14.29 -14.80 -7.14
CA ILE A 355 -13.97 -13.83 -8.21
C ILE A 355 -14.52 -12.44 -7.87
N ALA A 356 -15.75 -12.33 -7.37
CA ALA A 356 -16.41 -11.05 -7.16
C ALA A 356 -15.71 -10.18 -6.12
N VAL A 357 -15.09 -10.78 -5.10
CA VAL A 357 -14.38 -10.05 -4.04
C VAL A 357 -13.16 -9.33 -4.59
N PRO A 358 -12.14 -10.00 -5.17
CA PRO A 358 -10.98 -9.29 -5.72
C PRO A 358 -11.35 -8.41 -6.93
N LEU A 359 -12.29 -8.83 -7.76
CA LEU A 359 -12.78 -8.02 -8.87
C LEU A 359 -13.39 -6.69 -8.38
N SER A 360 -14.19 -6.70 -7.31
CA SER A 360 -14.77 -5.49 -6.74
C SER A 360 -13.70 -4.49 -6.32
N ALA A 361 -12.65 -4.97 -5.65
CA ALA A 361 -11.53 -4.14 -5.22
C ALA A 361 -10.77 -3.59 -6.45
N GLN A 362 -10.42 -4.45 -7.41
CA GLN A 362 -9.67 -4.04 -8.60
C GLN A 362 -10.42 -3.02 -9.46
N LEU A 363 -11.73 -3.16 -9.64
CA LEU A 363 -12.55 -2.22 -10.41
C LEU A 363 -12.59 -0.80 -9.83
N VAL A 364 -12.41 -0.65 -8.52
CA VAL A 364 -12.44 0.66 -7.85
C VAL A 364 -11.04 1.18 -7.53
N CYS A 365 -10.14 0.31 -7.09
CA CYS A 365 -8.77 0.70 -6.76
C CYS A 365 -7.88 0.85 -8.00
N GLY A 366 -8.10 0.05 -9.04
CA GLY A 366 -7.30 0.11 -10.27
C GLY A 366 -7.21 1.50 -10.88
N PRO A 367 -8.33 2.21 -11.12
CA PRO A 367 -8.29 3.60 -11.58
C PRO A 367 -7.48 4.54 -10.70
N ILE A 368 -7.54 4.37 -9.37
CA ILE A 368 -6.78 5.19 -8.42
C ILE A 368 -5.29 4.87 -8.53
N ILE A 369 -4.94 3.59 -8.62
CA ILE A 369 -3.54 3.14 -8.73
C ILE A 369 -2.88 3.68 -9.99
N VAL A 370 -3.59 3.71 -11.11
CA VAL A 370 -3.06 4.22 -12.39
C VAL A 370 -2.63 5.69 -12.33
N LEU A 371 -3.11 6.48 -11.36
CA LEU A 371 -2.66 7.87 -11.19
C LEU A 371 -1.17 7.99 -10.81
N PHE A 372 -0.62 6.97 -10.12
CA PHE A 372 0.78 6.96 -9.67
C PHE A 372 1.60 5.78 -10.19
N ALA A 373 0.95 4.70 -10.64
CA ALA A 373 1.58 3.56 -11.29
C ALA A 373 0.76 3.22 -12.55
N PRO A 374 1.18 3.69 -13.74
CA PRO A 374 0.39 3.58 -14.97
C PRO A 374 0.42 2.17 -15.56
N GLU A 375 0.12 1.18 -14.74
CA GLU A 375 0.09 -0.23 -15.08
C GLU A 375 -1.16 -0.91 -14.53
N VAL A 376 -1.64 -1.93 -15.22
CA VAL A 376 -2.76 -2.77 -14.80
C VAL A 376 -2.30 -4.21 -14.69
N ALA A 377 -2.39 -4.80 -13.50
CA ALA A 377 -2.11 -6.21 -13.27
C ALA A 377 -3.22 -7.08 -13.90
N LEU A 378 -2.94 -7.67 -15.06
CA LEU A 378 -3.92 -8.41 -15.85
C LEU A 378 -4.46 -9.63 -15.11
N TYR A 379 -3.61 -10.33 -14.41
CA TYR A 379 -3.95 -11.59 -13.71
C TYR A 379 -4.34 -11.37 -12.24
N GLY A 380 -4.38 -10.12 -11.75
CA GLY A 380 -4.55 -9.79 -10.34
C GLY A 380 -5.80 -10.43 -9.70
N VAL A 381 -6.94 -10.49 -10.40
CA VAL A 381 -8.16 -11.13 -9.87
C VAL A 381 -7.94 -12.63 -9.63
N VAL A 382 -7.30 -13.33 -10.56
CA VAL A 382 -7.07 -14.79 -10.46
C VAL A 382 -6.01 -15.08 -9.43
N ALA A 383 -4.91 -14.32 -9.40
CA ALA A 383 -3.85 -14.44 -8.41
C ALA A 383 -4.43 -14.25 -6.98
N ASN A 384 -5.26 -13.23 -6.78
CA ASN A 384 -5.92 -12.99 -5.50
C ASN A 384 -6.90 -14.10 -5.09
N MET A 385 -7.62 -14.68 -6.04
CA MET A 385 -8.52 -15.80 -5.77
C MET A 385 -7.76 -17.04 -5.29
N ILE A 386 -6.56 -17.26 -5.82
CA ILE A 386 -5.71 -18.42 -5.50
C ILE A 386 -4.93 -18.18 -4.20
N ALA A 387 -4.31 -17.02 -4.05
CA ALA A 387 -3.51 -16.65 -2.88
C ALA A 387 -4.37 -16.35 -1.63
N GLY A 388 -5.57 -15.75 -1.83
CA GLY A 388 -6.43 -15.25 -0.76
C GLY A 388 -6.72 -16.22 0.39
N PRO A 389 -7.03 -17.51 0.14
CA PRO A 389 -7.26 -18.49 1.21
C PRO A 389 -6.03 -18.76 2.09
N GLY A 390 -4.82 -18.56 1.58
CA GLY A 390 -3.57 -18.74 2.33
C GLY A 390 -3.33 -17.65 3.38
N ALA A 391 -3.71 -16.41 3.08
CA ALA A 391 -3.38 -15.26 3.94
C ALA A 391 -3.91 -15.39 5.38
N PRO A 392 -5.20 -15.75 5.65
CA PRO A 392 -5.68 -15.94 7.01
C PRO A 392 -4.93 -17.02 7.79
N LEU A 393 -4.55 -18.11 7.12
CA LEU A 393 -3.81 -19.22 7.75
C LEU A 393 -2.39 -18.79 8.10
N ALA A 394 -1.68 -18.14 7.18
CA ALA A 394 -0.35 -17.60 7.43
C ALA A 394 -0.37 -16.58 8.57
N THR A 395 -1.33 -15.67 8.58
CA THR A 395 -1.48 -14.65 9.63
C THR A 395 -1.68 -15.28 11.01
N VAL A 396 -2.62 -16.23 11.15
CA VAL A 396 -2.96 -16.81 12.46
C VAL A 396 -1.81 -17.68 12.98
N LEU A 397 -1.27 -18.57 12.14
CA LEU A 397 -0.19 -19.46 12.53
C LEU A 397 1.10 -18.69 12.78
N GLY A 398 1.41 -17.67 11.96
CA GLY A 398 2.56 -16.79 12.18
C GLY A 398 2.43 -15.95 13.44
N LEU A 399 1.21 -15.43 13.75
CA LEU A 399 0.96 -14.73 15.01
C LEU A 399 1.14 -15.68 16.22
N VAL A 400 0.68 -16.93 16.13
CA VAL A 400 0.92 -17.94 17.17
C VAL A 400 2.41 -18.20 17.32
N ALA A 401 3.15 -18.33 16.23
CA ALA A 401 4.60 -18.53 16.25
C ALA A 401 5.33 -17.35 16.92
N CYS A 402 4.95 -16.11 16.55
CA CYS A 402 5.49 -14.89 17.15
C CYS A 402 5.24 -14.82 18.67
N LEU A 403 4.03 -15.12 19.11
CA LEU A 403 3.67 -15.06 20.54
C LEU A 403 4.21 -16.24 21.34
N ALA A 404 4.50 -17.38 20.70
CA ALA A 404 5.00 -18.59 21.33
C ALA A 404 6.53 -18.64 21.48
N GLN A 405 7.28 -17.60 21.14
CA GLN A 405 8.74 -17.54 21.26
C GLN A 405 9.28 -18.00 22.63
N PRO A 406 8.64 -17.71 23.78
CA PRO A 406 9.09 -18.25 25.06
C PRO A 406 9.10 -19.79 25.14
N VAL A 407 8.44 -20.49 24.19
CA VAL A 407 8.38 -21.94 24.08
C VAL A 407 8.88 -22.35 22.68
N PRO A 408 10.21 -22.42 22.44
CA PRO A 408 10.79 -22.57 21.10
C PRO A 408 10.21 -23.74 20.26
N PRO A 409 9.95 -24.95 20.80
CA PRO A 409 9.36 -26.00 19.99
C PRO A 409 7.97 -25.66 19.44
N LEU A 410 7.17 -24.91 20.20
CA LEU A 410 5.85 -24.45 19.77
C LEU A 410 5.97 -23.35 18.72
N ALA A 411 6.87 -22.39 18.93
CA ALA A 411 7.13 -21.31 17.97
C ALA A 411 7.60 -21.86 16.62
N LEU A 412 8.61 -22.72 16.62
CA LEU A 412 9.14 -23.34 15.41
C LEU A 412 8.11 -24.23 14.71
N GLY A 413 7.35 -25.03 15.45
CA GLY A 413 6.28 -25.86 14.88
C GLY A 413 5.17 -25.04 14.24
N ALA A 414 4.73 -23.95 14.89
CA ALA A 414 3.73 -23.04 14.34
C ALA A 414 4.27 -22.29 13.11
N ALA A 415 5.54 -21.86 13.12
CA ALA A 415 6.19 -21.20 12.00
C ALA A 415 6.34 -22.13 10.79
N ALA A 416 6.73 -23.38 11.00
CA ALA A 416 6.81 -24.40 9.94
C ALA A 416 5.45 -24.66 9.29
N LEU A 417 4.36 -24.68 10.08
CA LEU A 417 3.00 -24.80 9.55
C LEU A 417 2.56 -23.52 8.81
N ALA A 418 2.96 -22.34 9.30
CA ALA A 418 2.65 -21.06 8.68
C ALA A 418 3.43 -20.83 7.38
N TRP A 419 4.59 -21.45 7.26
CA TRP A 419 5.41 -21.39 6.04
C TRP A 419 4.67 -21.93 4.81
N LEU A 420 3.89 -23.01 4.94
CA LEU A 420 3.16 -23.62 3.83
C LEU A 420 2.23 -22.61 3.10
N PRO A 421 1.28 -21.93 3.78
CA PRO A 421 0.44 -20.94 3.13
C PRO A 421 1.22 -19.68 2.71
N SER A 422 2.32 -19.33 3.39
CA SER A 422 3.20 -18.23 2.98
C SER A 422 3.91 -18.56 1.66
N ALA A 423 4.52 -19.73 1.55
CA ALA A 423 5.14 -20.21 0.32
C ALA A 423 4.14 -20.35 -0.83
N TRP A 424 2.90 -20.77 -0.55
CA TRP A 424 1.82 -20.79 -1.54
C TRP A 424 1.51 -19.42 -2.12
N ILE A 425 1.47 -18.36 -1.27
CA ILE A 425 1.24 -16.98 -1.71
C ILE A 425 2.42 -16.50 -2.54
N ALA A 426 3.65 -16.71 -2.08
CA ALA A 426 4.86 -16.32 -2.81
C ALA A 426 4.96 -17.02 -4.17
N GLN A 427 4.74 -18.35 -4.23
CA GLN A 427 4.74 -19.10 -5.48
C GLN A 427 3.62 -18.65 -6.44
N THR A 428 2.47 -18.25 -5.89
CA THR A 428 1.38 -17.65 -6.70
C THR A 428 1.85 -16.33 -7.32
N ALA A 429 2.51 -15.47 -6.53
CA ALA A 429 3.02 -14.19 -7.01
C ALA A 429 4.05 -14.38 -8.13
N GLU A 430 5.03 -15.26 -7.92
CA GLU A 430 6.06 -15.62 -8.91
C GLU A 430 5.43 -16.15 -10.21
N THR A 431 4.51 -17.12 -10.09
CA THR A 431 3.86 -17.74 -11.25
C THR A 431 3.11 -16.71 -12.11
N PHE A 432 2.30 -15.84 -11.47
CA PHE A 432 1.50 -14.86 -12.21
C PHE A 432 2.33 -13.67 -12.69
N ALA A 433 3.42 -13.31 -12.01
CA ALA A 433 4.35 -12.30 -12.47
C ALA A 433 5.17 -12.76 -13.69
N ALA A 434 5.43 -14.06 -13.82
CA ALA A 434 6.14 -14.64 -14.96
C ALA A 434 5.29 -14.79 -16.23
N LEU A 435 3.95 -14.66 -16.15
CA LEU A 435 3.08 -14.78 -17.31
C LEU A 435 3.25 -13.61 -18.29
N PRO A 436 3.05 -13.83 -19.60
CA PRO A 436 3.10 -12.77 -20.61
C PRO A 436 2.10 -11.65 -20.27
N ALA A 437 2.52 -10.39 -20.42
CA ALA A 437 1.70 -9.21 -20.14
C ALA A 437 1.14 -9.17 -18.70
N ALA A 438 1.86 -9.70 -17.72
CA ALA A 438 1.46 -9.66 -16.31
C ALA A 438 1.16 -8.22 -15.85
N ARG A 439 1.96 -7.25 -16.32
CA ARG A 439 1.70 -5.81 -16.22
C ARG A 439 1.37 -5.27 -17.61
N LEU A 440 0.21 -4.68 -17.74
CA LEU A 440 -0.20 -4.00 -18.96
C LEU A 440 -0.01 -2.50 -18.76
N GLY A 441 0.89 -1.89 -19.52
CA GLY A 441 1.07 -0.43 -19.51
C GLY A 441 -0.24 0.28 -19.83
N TRP A 442 -0.55 1.34 -19.09
CA TRP A 442 -1.78 2.10 -19.21
C TRP A 442 -1.49 3.59 -19.33
N SER A 443 -2.46 4.38 -19.82
CA SER A 443 -2.31 5.84 -19.91
C SER A 443 -2.14 6.47 -18.54
N GLN A 444 -1.21 7.40 -18.39
CA GLN A 444 -0.95 8.14 -17.15
C GLN A 444 -2.03 9.18 -16.86
N GLY A 445 -2.17 9.57 -15.60
CA GLY A 445 -2.95 10.70 -15.14
C GLY A 445 -4.46 10.52 -15.27
N TRP A 446 -5.18 11.63 -15.32
CA TRP A 446 -6.65 11.66 -15.30
C TRP A 446 -7.30 10.98 -16.51
N LEU A 447 -6.62 10.94 -17.66
CA LEU A 447 -7.11 10.20 -18.83
C LEU A 447 -7.15 8.70 -18.54
N GLY A 448 -6.06 8.14 -18.03
CA GLY A 448 -5.99 6.72 -17.66
C GLY A 448 -6.99 6.35 -16.57
N PHE A 449 -7.12 7.20 -15.54
CA PHE A 449 -8.15 7.06 -14.50
C PHE A 449 -9.56 6.97 -15.10
N THR A 450 -9.90 7.91 -15.99
CA THR A 450 -11.24 7.98 -16.59
C THR A 450 -11.52 6.77 -17.47
N LEU A 451 -10.56 6.39 -18.32
CA LEU A 451 -10.70 5.24 -19.20
C LEU A 451 -10.88 3.94 -18.41
N LEU A 452 -10.06 3.71 -17.38
CA LEU A 452 -10.15 2.50 -16.56
C LEU A 452 -11.43 2.46 -15.73
N THR A 453 -11.91 3.63 -15.26
CA THR A 453 -13.22 3.75 -14.60
C THR A 453 -14.36 3.36 -15.55
N LEU A 454 -14.31 3.81 -16.80
CA LEU A 454 -15.31 3.46 -17.82
C LEU A 454 -15.29 1.95 -18.14
N VAL A 455 -14.11 1.35 -18.25
CA VAL A 455 -13.95 -0.10 -18.41
C VAL A 455 -14.55 -0.85 -17.21
N GLY A 456 -14.24 -0.40 -15.99
CA GLY A 456 -14.81 -0.97 -14.77
C GLY A 456 -16.33 -0.86 -14.71
N ALA A 457 -16.88 0.30 -15.07
CA ALA A 457 -18.32 0.51 -15.15
C ALA A 457 -18.97 -0.42 -16.20
N ALA A 458 -18.35 -0.58 -17.37
CA ALA A 458 -18.82 -1.51 -18.40
C ALA A 458 -18.83 -2.96 -17.89
N CYS A 459 -17.78 -3.39 -17.17
CA CYS A 459 -17.73 -4.72 -16.52
C CYS A 459 -18.90 -4.92 -15.54
N VAL A 460 -19.18 -3.94 -14.68
CA VAL A 460 -20.30 -3.99 -13.73
C VAL A 460 -21.65 -4.05 -14.45
N ILE A 461 -21.84 -3.22 -15.49
CA ILE A 461 -23.08 -3.19 -16.29
C ILE A 461 -23.36 -4.56 -16.92
N VAL A 462 -22.33 -5.19 -17.48
CA VAL A 462 -22.45 -6.50 -18.13
C VAL A 462 -22.66 -7.60 -17.11
N ALA A 463 -21.85 -7.68 -16.08
CA ALA A 463 -21.90 -8.73 -15.05
C ALA A 463 -23.21 -8.68 -14.26
N CYS A 464 -23.64 -7.49 -13.83
CA CYS A 464 -24.89 -7.29 -13.08
C CYS A 464 -26.13 -7.19 -13.97
N ARG A 465 -25.97 -7.21 -15.31
CA ARG A 465 -27.05 -7.08 -16.30
C ARG A 465 -27.95 -5.87 -16.06
N LEU A 466 -27.34 -4.70 -15.81
CA LEU A 466 -28.08 -3.48 -15.54
C LEU A 466 -28.98 -3.11 -16.74
N ARG A 467 -30.12 -2.50 -16.46
CA ARG A 467 -31.05 -1.95 -17.46
C ARG A 467 -30.71 -0.48 -17.72
N PRO A 468 -30.94 0.05 -18.93
CA PRO A 468 -31.60 -0.55 -20.11
C PRO A 468 -30.71 -1.47 -20.96
N ARG A 469 -31.33 -2.27 -21.82
CA ARG A 469 -30.64 -3.26 -22.68
C ARG A 469 -29.62 -2.64 -23.64
N TRP A 470 -29.88 -1.42 -24.14
CA TRP A 470 -28.95 -0.75 -25.04
C TRP A 470 -27.62 -0.41 -24.37
N LEU A 471 -27.65 0.04 -23.11
CA LEU A 471 -26.44 0.32 -22.32
C LEU A 471 -25.57 -0.93 -22.17
N ARG A 472 -26.18 -2.08 -21.93
CA ARG A 472 -25.47 -3.35 -21.85
C ARG A 472 -24.86 -3.77 -23.20
N ARG A 473 -25.57 -3.52 -24.32
CA ARG A 473 -25.03 -3.78 -25.67
C ARG A 473 -23.79 -2.90 -25.93
N VAL A 474 -23.88 -1.60 -25.64
CA VAL A 474 -22.75 -0.68 -25.77
C VAL A 474 -21.58 -1.12 -24.90
N ALA A 475 -21.82 -1.46 -23.64
CA ALA A 475 -20.78 -1.94 -22.73
C ALA A 475 -20.13 -3.25 -23.21
N THR A 476 -20.92 -4.23 -23.69
CA THR A 476 -20.36 -5.47 -24.25
C THR A 476 -19.56 -5.24 -25.51
N THR A 477 -20.03 -4.39 -26.42
CA THR A 477 -19.29 -4.05 -27.64
C THR A 477 -17.98 -3.31 -27.30
N ALA A 478 -18.02 -2.34 -26.40
CA ALA A 478 -16.82 -1.62 -25.96
C ALA A 478 -15.76 -2.56 -25.32
N LEU A 479 -16.19 -3.47 -24.44
CA LEU A 479 -15.30 -4.47 -23.87
C LEU A 479 -14.75 -5.45 -24.91
N ALA A 480 -15.58 -5.90 -25.85
CA ALA A 480 -15.14 -6.79 -26.93
C ALA A 480 -14.10 -6.11 -27.85
N VAL A 481 -14.32 -4.84 -28.19
CA VAL A 481 -13.34 -4.04 -28.95
C VAL A 481 -12.04 -3.87 -28.16
N LEU A 482 -12.11 -3.53 -26.87
CA LEU A 482 -10.92 -3.36 -26.02
C LEU A 482 -10.11 -4.66 -25.93
N VAL A 483 -10.77 -5.79 -25.68
CA VAL A 483 -10.12 -7.10 -25.62
C VAL A 483 -9.55 -7.49 -27.00
N GLY A 484 -10.30 -7.27 -28.07
CA GLY A 484 -9.86 -7.58 -29.44
C GLY A 484 -8.65 -6.73 -29.86
N THR A 485 -8.67 -5.42 -29.60
CA THR A 485 -7.54 -4.54 -29.90
C THR A 485 -6.32 -4.83 -29.03
N GLY A 486 -6.53 -5.08 -27.72
CA GLY A 486 -5.45 -5.44 -26.82
C GLY A 486 -4.77 -6.77 -27.20
N THR A 487 -5.58 -7.82 -27.46
CA THR A 487 -5.05 -9.12 -27.92
C THR A 487 -4.36 -8.97 -29.27
N GLY A 488 -4.96 -8.20 -30.20
CA GLY A 488 -4.36 -7.90 -31.49
C GLY A 488 -3.03 -7.18 -31.38
N MET A 489 -2.91 -6.21 -30.48
CA MET A 489 -1.64 -5.51 -30.22
C MET A 489 -0.57 -6.45 -29.65
N VAL A 490 -0.91 -7.25 -28.65
CA VAL A 490 0.04 -8.19 -28.02
C VAL A 490 0.51 -9.25 -29.04
N THR A 491 -0.40 -9.82 -29.82
CA THR A 491 -0.02 -10.81 -30.85
C THR A 491 0.77 -10.16 -31.99
N LEU A 492 0.38 -8.97 -32.41
CA LEU A 492 1.09 -8.26 -33.48
C LEU A 492 2.49 -7.81 -33.04
N SER A 493 2.64 -7.31 -31.82
CA SER A 493 3.96 -6.92 -31.27
C SER A 493 4.89 -8.14 -31.10
N GLY A 494 4.34 -9.30 -30.68
CA GLY A 494 5.13 -10.53 -30.54
C GLY A 494 5.54 -11.14 -31.88
N VAL A 495 4.69 -11.03 -32.92
CA VAL A 495 4.98 -11.63 -34.24
C VAL A 495 5.63 -10.62 -35.20
N ALA A 496 5.12 -9.41 -35.27
CA ALA A 496 5.62 -8.39 -36.21
C ALA A 496 6.75 -7.54 -35.61
N GLY A 497 6.90 -7.45 -34.28
CA GLY A 497 7.97 -6.70 -33.63
C GLY A 497 9.37 -7.08 -34.14
N PRO A 498 9.73 -8.37 -34.12
CA PRO A 498 11.01 -8.82 -34.67
C PRO A 498 11.14 -8.64 -36.18
N LEU A 499 10.01 -8.67 -36.91
CA LEU A 499 10.00 -8.50 -38.38
C LEU A 499 10.08 -7.03 -38.81
N THR A 500 9.66 -6.10 -37.95
CA THR A 500 9.63 -4.66 -38.23
C THR A 500 10.79 -3.89 -37.61
N ALA A 501 11.59 -4.54 -36.76
CA ALA A 501 12.80 -3.93 -36.23
C ALA A 501 13.77 -3.57 -37.38
N PRO A 502 14.30 -2.33 -37.44
CA PRO A 502 15.32 -1.98 -38.42
C PRO A 502 16.51 -2.93 -38.27
N ARG A 503 16.97 -3.50 -39.38
CA ARG A 503 18.13 -4.42 -39.37
C ARG A 503 19.48 -3.70 -39.47
N ASP A 504 19.47 -2.46 -39.91
CA ASP A 504 20.60 -1.59 -40.23
C ASP A 504 20.76 -0.44 -39.20
N TRP A 505 20.35 -0.69 -37.95
CA TRP A 505 20.55 0.27 -36.87
C TRP A 505 22.04 0.31 -36.44
N SER A 506 22.55 1.51 -36.18
CA SER A 506 23.88 1.74 -35.60
C SER A 506 23.86 2.03 -34.12
N ILE A 507 22.77 2.62 -33.62
CA ILE A 507 22.54 2.92 -32.22
C ILE A 507 21.08 2.54 -31.89
N ALA A 508 20.91 1.83 -30.80
CA ALA A 508 19.56 1.53 -30.27
C ALA A 508 19.55 1.77 -28.76
N LEU A 509 18.53 2.47 -28.27
CA LEU A 509 18.31 2.68 -26.85
C LEU A 509 17.21 1.70 -26.41
N CYS A 510 17.52 0.89 -25.41
CA CYS A 510 16.57 -0.02 -24.81
C CYS A 510 15.75 0.71 -23.74
N ASP A 511 14.43 0.52 -23.77
CA ASP A 511 13.55 0.99 -22.71
C ASP A 511 13.64 0.01 -21.54
N VAL A 512 14.58 0.26 -20.64
CA VAL A 512 14.86 -0.57 -19.44
C VAL A 512 14.33 0.05 -18.15
N GLY A 513 13.53 1.10 -18.25
CA GLY A 513 12.99 1.84 -17.12
C GLY A 513 13.86 3.02 -16.70
N GLN A 514 14.04 3.22 -15.40
CA GLN A 514 14.94 4.25 -14.88
C GLN A 514 16.37 3.72 -14.97
N GLY A 515 17.17 4.23 -15.90
CA GLY A 515 18.53 3.83 -16.19
C GLY A 515 18.78 3.74 -17.69
N ASP A 516 20.00 3.41 -18.06
CA ASP A 516 20.45 3.40 -19.44
C ASP A 516 20.83 1.98 -19.90
N ALA A 517 20.50 1.66 -21.14
CA ALA A 517 21.03 0.52 -21.87
C ALA A 517 21.11 0.88 -23.35
N ILE A 518 22.31 1.16 -23.83
CA ILE A 518 22.58 1.67 -25.16
C ILE A 518 23.33 0.62 -25.96
N LEU A 519 22.74 0.14 -27.03
CA LEU A 519 23.39 -0.75 -27.99
C LEU A 519 24.02 0.03 -29.12
N LEU A 520 25.22 -0.35 -29.43
CA LEU A 520 26.01 0.22 -30.52
C LEU A 520 26.39 -0.90 -31.52
N ARG A 521 26.22 -0.67 -32.82
CA ARG A 521 26.61 -1.62 -33.84
C ARG A 521 27.45 -0.93 -34.91
N SER A 522 28.63 -1.45 -35.16
CA SER A 522 29.55 -0.93 -36.19
C SER A 522 30.40 -2.06 -36.79
N ALA A 523 30.53 -2.09 -38.09
CA ALA A 523 31.39 -3.03 -38.83
C ALA A 523 31.16 -4.53 -38.46
N GLY A 524 29.94 -4.89 -38.10
CA GLY A 524 29.58 -6.25 -37.71
C GLY A 524 29.75 -6.57 -36.21
N HIS A 525 30.32 -5.65 -35.42
CA HIS A 525 30.48 -5.77 -33.98
C HIS A 525 29.37 -5.07 -33.22
N THR A 526 28.96 -5.64 -32.10
CA THR A 526 27.94 -5.11 -31.23
C THR A 526 28.50 -4.83 -29.83
N ALA A 527 28.29 -3.63 -29.33
CA ALA A 527 28.61 -3.26 -27.97
C ALA A 527 27.35 -2.80 -27.21
N ILE A 528 27.35 -2.95 -25.90
CA ILE A 528 26.35 -2.38 -25.03
C ILE A 528 27.02 -1.50 -23.98
N VAL A 529 26.38 -0.38 -23.66
CA VAL A 529 26.79 0.52 -22.58
C VAL A 529 25.66 0.51 -21.55
N ASP A 530 25.98 0.05 -20.36
CA ASP A 530 25.07 -0.21 -19.23
C ASP A 530 23.95 -1.19 -19.57
N THR A 531 23.25 -1.66 -18.55
CA THR A 531 22.25 -2.74 -18.69
C THR A 531 20.87 -2.39 -18.12
N GLY A 532 20.77 -1.23 -17.46
CA GLY A 532 19.56 -0.81 -16.79
C GLY A 532 19.21 -1.65 -15.55
N PRO A 533 18.10 -1.33 -14.89
CA PRO A 533 17.66 -2.00 -13.67
C PRO A 533 16.83 -3.27 -13.91
N ASP A 534 16.34 -3.53 -15.14
CA ASP A 534 15.39 -4.61 -15.41
C ASP A 534 15.93 -5.60 -16.44
N VAL A 535 16.33 -6.80 -15.96
CA VAL A 535 16.84 -7.92 -16.76
C VAL A 535 15.87 -8.28 -17.90
N ARG A 536 14.55 -8.35 -17.63
CA ARG A 536 13.56 -8.77 -18.64
C ARG A 536 13.31 -7.70 -19.70
N ALA A 537 13.35 -6.43 -19.30
CA ALA A 537 13.24 -5.32 -20.26
C ALA A 537 14.42 -5.35 -21.24
N LEU A 538 15.64 -5.56 -20.73
CA LEU A 538 16.83 -5.71 -21.55
C LEU A 538 16.75 -6.94 -22.46
N GLU A 539 16.40 -8.12 -21.94
CA GLU A 539 16.22 -9.35 -22.75
C GLU A 539 15.21 -9.16 -23.86
N THR A 540 14.09 -8.46 -23.54
CA THR A 540 13.05 -8.16 -24.55
C THR A 540 13.59 -7.25 -25.64
N CYS A 541 14.38 -6.25 -25.29
CA CYS A 541 15.02 -5.34 -26.25
C CYS A 541 16.01 -6.10 -27.15
N LEU A 542 16.91 -6.88 -26.54
CA LEU A 542 17.92 -7.66 -27.27
C LEU A 542 17.24 -8.64 -28.26
N SER A 543 16.23 -9.38 -27.81
CA SER A 543 15.49 -10.32 -28.64
C SER A 543 14.73 -9.62 -29.79
N ARG A 544 14.14 -8.44 -29.52
CA ARG A 544 13.45 -7.64 -30.54
C ARG A 544 14.39 -7.13 -31.63
N LEU A 545 15.62 -6.76 -31.26
CA LEU A 545 16.66 -6.28 -32.17
C LEU A 545 17.45 -7.41 -32.83
N GLY A 546 17.21 -8.67 -32.43
CA GLY A 546 17.94 -9.85 -32.90
C GLY A 546 19.41 -9.79 -32.50
N VAL A 547 19.70 -9.38 -31.26
CA VAL A 547 21.04 -9.33 -30.69
C VAL A 547 21.24 -10.54 -29.80
N ASP A 548 21.87 -11.57 -30.32
CA ASP A 548 22.20 -12.78 -29.58
C ASP A 548 23.68 -12.78 -29.11
N ASP A 549 24.51 -11.92 -29.70
CA ASP A 549 25.93 -11.85 -29.46
C ASP A 549 26.40 -10.40 -29.26
N ILE A 550 27.18 -10.16 -28.23
CA ILE A 550 27.70 -8.85 -27.82
C ILE A 550 29.22 -8.96 -27.62
N ASP A 551 29.98 -8.28 -28.45
CA ASP A 551 31.46 -8.33 -28.40
C ASP A 551 31.97 -7.70 -27.09
N VAL A 552 31.42 -6.55 -26.69
CA VAL A 552 31.85 -5.81 -25.49
C VAL A 552 30.65 -5.19 -24.77
N ALA A 553 30.62 -5.37 -23.46
CA ALA A 553 29.74 -4.64 -22.57
C ALA A 553 30.55 -3.65 -21.72
N PHE A 554 30.12 -2.40 -21.68
CA PHE A 554 30.71 -1.36 -20.85
C PHE A 554 29.74 -1.06 -19.69
N LEU A 555 30.20 -1.23 -18.45
CA LEU A 555 29.50 -0.81 -17.26
C LEU A 555 30.15 0.46 -16.74
N THR A 556 29.41 1.57 -16.78
CA THR A 556 29.98 2.89 -16.47
C THR A 556 30.26 3.04 -14.99
N HIS A 557 29.36 2.56 -14.15
CA HIS A 557 29.45 2.53 -12.68
C HIS A 557 28.51 1.46 -12.11
N PHE A 558 28.62 1.17 -10.80
CA PHE A 558 27.92 0.05 -10.16
C PHE A 558 26.59 0.44 -9.48
N ASP A 559 25.94 1.53 -9.89
CA ASP A 559 24.60 1.84 -9.40
C ASP A 559 23.57 0.87 -9.98
N ALA A 560 22.56 0.52 -9.17
CA ALA A 560 21.57 -0.51 -9.51
C ALA A 560 20.82 -0.25 -10.82
N ASP A 561 20.65 1.00 -11.21
CA ASP A 561 20.01 1.41 -12.45
C ASP A 561 20.90 1.26 -13.71
N HIS A 562 22.17 0.84 -13.53
CA HIS A 562 23.12 0.58 -14.61
C HIS A 562 23.58 -0.88 -14.71
N VAL A 563 23.57 -1.63 -13.59
CA VAL A 563 24.17 -2.99 -13.56
C VAL A 563 23.21 -4.12 -13.23
N THR A 564 22.02 -3.85 -12.69
CA THR A 564 21.06 -4.92 -12.31
C THR A 564 20.64 -5.79 -13.51
N GLY A 565 20.70 -5.25 -14.74
CA GLY A 565 20.41 -5.98 -15.97
C GLY A 565 21.54 -6.90 -16.47
N VAL A 566 22.73 -6.93 -15.83
CA VAL A 566 23.88 -7.77 -16.23
C VAL A 566 23.54 -9.24 -16.44
N PRO A 567 22.67 -9.89 -15.65
CA PRO A 567 22.28 -11.27 -15.90
C PRO A 567 21.70 -11.54 -17.31
N ALA A 568 21.10 -10.53 -17.96
CA ALA A 568 20.63 -10.66 -19.36
C ALA A 568 21.77 -10.84 -20.37
N LEU A 569 23.00 -10.49 -19.99
CA LEU A 569 24.21 -10.63 -20.82
C LEU A 569 24.85 -12.01 -20.68
N ALA A 570 24.39 -12.84 -19.73
CA ALA A 570 24.96 -14.16 -19.48
C ALA A 570 24.91 -15.05 -20.74
N GLY A 571 26.05 -15.53 -21.20
CA GLY A 571 26.20 -16.30 -22.42
C GLY A 571 26.06 -15.52 -23.72
N ARG A 572 25.93 -14.19 -23.68
CA ARG A 572 25.82 -13.28 -24.83
C ARG A 572 27.00 -12.34 -24.96
N ALA A 573 27.55 -11.85 -23.84
CA ALA A 573 28.66 -10.93 -23.84
C ALA A 573 30.01 -11.67 -23.74
N HIS A 574 30.94 -11.33 -24.64
CA HIS A 574 32.29 -11.92 -24.65
C HIS A 574 33.25 -11.21 -23.69
N THR A 575 33.12 -9.91 -23.57
CA THR A 575 34.01 -9.08 -22.74
C THR A 575 33.18 -8.07 -21.99
N ILE A 576 33.38 -7.97 -20.67
CA ILE A 576 32.77 -6.93 -19.83
C ILE A 576 33.88 -6.02 -19.34
N ILE A 577 33.76 -4.73 -19.62
CA ILE A 577 34.66 -3.67 -19.15
C ILE A 577 33.86 -2.80 -18.18
N HIS A 578 34.36 -2.61 -16.99
CA HIS A 578 33.72 -1.82 -15.97
C HIS A 578 34.62 -0.72 -15.42
N GLY A 579 34.01 0.31 -14.85
CA GLY A 579 34.69 1.34 -14.07
C GLY A 579 35.33 0.78 -12.79
N PRO A 580 36.12 1.60 -12.06
CA PRO A 580 36.65 1.18 -10.77
C PRO A 580 35.52 0.91 -9.79
N ALA A 581 35.57 -0.23 -9.10
CA ALA A 581 34.65 -0.53 -8.02
C ALA A 581 34.87 0.44 -6.86
N SER A 582 33.77 0.99 -6.33
CA SER A 582 33.80 1.94 -5.22
C SER A 582 33.89 1.23 -3.87
N GLU A 583 33.38 -0.02 -3.77
CA GLU A 583 33.36 -0.86 -2.58
C GLU A 583 33.89 -2.29 -2.82
N PRO A 584 34.51 -2.95 -1.79
CA PRO A 584 35.08 -4.29 -1.92
C PRO A 584 34.02 -5.40 -1.97
N GLY A 585 32.99 -5.31 -2.69
CA GLY A 585 31.94 -6.33 -2.86
C GLY A 585 31.26 -6.23 -4.22
N GLU A 586 31.40 -5.10 -4.87
CA GLU A 586 30.77 -4.80 -6.18
C GLU A 586 31.25 -5.71 -7.33
N LEU A 587 32.36 -6.43 -7.14
CA LEU A 587 32.96 -7.32 -8.14
C LEU A 587 32.73 -8.82 -7.82
N ALA A 588 32.00 -9.13 -6.74
CA ALA A 588 31.86 -10.53 -6.27
C ALA A 588 30.59 -11.22 -6.78
N ASP A 589 29.65 -10.48 -7.32
CA ASP A 589 28.40 -10.96 -7.92
C ASP A 589 28.44 -10.79 -9.44
#